data_847816438e708b1b28f0592201fd193f
#
_entry.id   847816438e708b1b28f0592201fd193f
#
_cell.length_a   1.000
_cell.length_b   1.000
_cell.length_c   1.000
_cell.angle_alpha   90.00
_cell.angle_beta   90.00
_cell.angle_gamma   90.00
#
_symmetry.space_group_name_H-M   'P 1'
#
loop_
_entity.id
_entity.type
_entity.pdbx_description
1 polymer ?
#
loop_
_entity_poly.entity_id
_entity_poly.type
_entity_poly.pdbx_seq_one_letter_code
_entity_poly.pdbx_strand_id
1 'polypeptide(L)'
;MNEPSIDQASTKLPDETTAALCLNLVPGVGPRIYADLIETFGSPAKVLAAAPADLRNVSGVGSKLVSAIVNALDTVNLDQQISVCKANNIEIIDRDCAAYPAPLSEIYDPPSVLFSRGTLLPADNLAIAIVGSRHATNYGIKTAARLAQGLSLIHI
;
A
#
# COMPACT_ATOMS: atom_id res chain seq x y z
N MET A 1 -20.97 26.83 -37.10
CA MET A 1 -19.85 25.87 -37.00
C MET A 1 -19.18 26.13 -35.67
N ASN A 2 -19.54 25.34 -34.68
CA ASN A 2 -18.96 25.41 -33.34
C ASN A 2 -17.97 24.24 -33.21
N GLU A 3 -16.67 24.58 -33.15
CA GLU A 3 -15.64 23.60 -32.83
C GLU A 3 -15.83 23.13 -31.37
N PRO A 4 -15.76 21.83 -31.09
CA PRO A 4 -15.75 21.37 -29.71
C PRO A 4 -14.38 21.69 -29.10
N SER A 5 -14.39 22.52 -28.06
CA SER A 5 -13.25 22.74 -27.17
C SER A 5 -12.79 21.39 -26.63
N ILE A 6 -11.54 21.05 -26.96
CA ILE A 6 -10.82 19.93 -26.33
C ILE A 6 -10.63 20.34 -24.87
N ASP A 7 -11.44 19.77 -24.00
CA ASP A 7 -11.31 19.89 -22.56
C ASP A 7 -9.93 19.32 -22.17
N GLN A 8 -9.02 20.25 -21.84
CA GLN A 8 -7.73 19.89 -21.28
C GLN A 8 -8.03 19.19 -19.96
N ALA A 9 -7.97 17.87 -19.96
CA ALA A 9 -8.00 17.06 -18.75
C ALA A 9 -6.89 17.56 -17.84
N SER A 10 -7.25 18.48 -16.96
CA SER A 10 -6.42 18.92 -15.84
C SER A 10 -6.09 17.64 -15.07
N THR A 11 -4.85 17.19 -15.15
CA THR A 11 -4.34 16.03 -14.40
C THR A 11 -4.34 16.41 -12.93
N LYS A 12 -5.52 16.32 -12.30
CA LYS A 12 -5.68 16.52 -10.88
C LYS A 12 -4.88 15.42 -10.20
N LEU A 13 -3.85 15.80 -9.46
CA LEU A 13 -3.10 14.85 -8.63
C LEU A 13 -4.07 14.02 -7.78
N PRO A 14 -3.84 12.71 -7.68
CA PRO A 14 -4.66 11.85 -6.86
C PRO A 14 -4.60 12.29 -5.39
N ASP A 15 -5.65 11.96 -4.62
CA ASP A 15 -5.58 12.10 -3.15
C ASP A 15 -4.44 11.25 -2.56
N GLU A 16 -4.06 11.51 -1.31
CA GLU A 16 -2.86 10.90 -0.71
C GLU A 16 -2.95 9.36 -0.67
N THR A 17 -4.10 8.79 -0.36
CA THR A 17 -4.28 7.33 -0.36
C THR A 17 -4.13 6.73 -1.76
N THR A 18 -4.71 7.39 -2.76
CA THR A 18 -4.58 6.96 -4.17
C THR A 18 -3.15 7.13 -4.67
N ALA A 19 -2.46 8.20 -4.26
CA ALA A 19 -1.05 8.41 -4.56
C ALA A 19 -0.14 7.37 -3.90
N ALA A 20 -0.42 7.02 -2.64
CA ALA A 20 0.27 5.94 -1.93
C ALA A 20 0.08 4.59 -2.62
N LEU A 21 -1.15 4.28 -3.04
CA LEU A 21 -1.46 3.09 -3.83
C LEU A 21 -0.69 3.08 -5.15
N CYS A 22 -0.66 4.20 -5.87
CA CYS A 22 0.09 4.33 -7.12
C CYS A 22 1.56 3.98 -6.92
N LEU A 23 2.22 4.60 -5.94
CA LEU A 23 3.62 4.33 -5.62
C LEU A 23 3.86 2.89 -5.20
N ASN A 24 2.95 2.30 -4.40
CA ASN A 24 3.04 0.90 -3.98
C ASN A 24 2.98 -0.10 -5.15
N LEU A 25 2.31 0.27 -6.23
CA LEU A 25 2.18 -0.55 -7.43
C LEU A 25 3.35 -0.35 -8.42
N VAL A 26 4.23 0.63 -8.19
CA VAL A 26 5.43 0.84 -9.02
C VAL A 26 6.46 -0.27 -8.72
N PRO A 27 6.86 -1.08 -9.71
CA PRO A 27 7.89 -2.10 -9.52
C PRO A 27 9.21 -1.49 -9.03
N GLY A 28 9.69 -1.97 -7.89
CA GLY A 28 10.91 -1.48 -7.24
C GLY A 28 10.69 -0.47 -6.11
N VAL A 29 9.49 0.04 -5.91
CA VAL A 29 9.12 0.81 -4.73
C VAL A 29 8.67 -0.17 -3.64
N GLY A 30 9.64 -0.61 -2.81
CA GLY A 30 9.35 -1.37 -1.60
C GLY A 30 9.18 -0.45 -0.38
N PRO A 31 8.86 -1.01 0.82
CA PRO A 31 8.60 -0.22 2.02
C PRO A 31 9.72 0.78 2.36
N ARG A 32 10.98 0.36 2.23
CA ARG A 32 12.14 1.21 2.51
C ARG A 32 12.24 2.38 1.53
N ILE A 33 12.19 2.10 0.21
CA ILE A 33 12.25 3.17 -0.81
C ILE A 33 11.06 4.12 -0.66
N TYR A 34 9.87 3.58 -0.36
CA TYR A 34 8.70 4.40 -0.07
C TYR A 34 8.95 5.33 1.13
N ALA A 35 9.49 4.81 2.24
CA ALA A 35 9.80 5.62 3.42
C ALA A 35 10.80 6.73 3.10
N ASP A 36 11.91 6.42 2.39
CA ASP A 36 12.94 7.40 2.00
C ASP A 36 12.35 8.49 1.08
N LEU A 37 11.43 8.11 0.17
CA LEU A 37 10.71 9.06 -0.68
C LEU A 37 9.80 9.99 0.15
N ILE A 38 9.02 9.43 1.09
CA ILE A 38 8.14 10.24 1.94
C ILE A 38 8.94 11.15 2.86
N GLU A 39 10.03 10.67 3.43
CA GLU A 39 10.94 11.50 4.25
C GLU A 39 11.48 12.70 3.46
N THR A 40 11.82 12.49 2.18
CA THR A 40 12.38 13.54 1.31
C THR A 40 11.32 14.54 0.84
N PHE A 41 10.15 14.05 0.41
CA PHE A 41 9.15 14.90 -0.26
C PHE A 41 7.94 15.25 0.62
N GLY A 42 7.76 14.53 1.73
CA GLY A 42 6.73 14.80 2.73
C GLY A 42 5.38 14.12 2.47
N SER A 43 5.03 13.74 1.22
CA SER A 43 3.80 13.02 0.94
C SER A 43 3.82 12.25 -0.38
N PRO A 44 2.99 11.19 -0.54
CA PRO A 44 2.88 10.42 -1.78
C PRO A 44 2.55 11.28 -3.01
N ALA A 45 1.61 12.20 -2.90
CA ALA A 45 1.25 13.08 -4.01
C ALA A 45 2.42 13.98 -4.44
N LYS A 46 3.22 14.47 -3.47
CA LYS A 46 4.42 15.26 -3.78
C LYS A 46 5.51 14.43 -4.44
N VAL A 47 5.66 13.15 -4.09
CA VAL A 47 6.58 12.24 -4.77
C VAL A 47 6.21 12.09 -6.25
N LEU A 48 4.92 11.87 -6.55
CA LEU A 48 4.44 11.74 -7.93
C LEU A 48 4.57 13.03 -8.74
N ALA A 49 4.57 14.20 -8.06
CA ALA A 49 4.75 15.51 -8.68
C ALA A 49 6.23 15.95 -8.77
N ALA A 50 7.16 15.18 -8.18
CA ALA A 50 8.56 15.58 -8.08
C ALA A 50 9.27 15.53 -9.43
N ALA A 51 10.23 16.44 -9.62
CA ALA A 51 11.06 16.43 -10.82
C ALA A 51 11.99 15.20 -10.85
N PRO A 52 12.28 14.64 -12.04
CA PRO A 52 13.17 13.47 -12.18
C PRO A 52 14.56 13.67 -11.55
N ALA A 53 15.05 14.91 -11.54
CA ALA A 53 16.34 15.26 -10.94
C ALA A 53 16.32 15.10 -9.42
N ASP A 54 15.22 15.52 -8.78
CA ASP A 54 15.06 15.45 -7.33
C ASP A 54 14.87 14.00 -6.84
N LEU A 55 14.11 13.20 -7.59
CA LEU A 55 13.92 11.78 -7.32
C LEU A 55 15.26 11.00 -7.31
N ARG A 56 16.22 11.39 -8.16
CA ARG A 56 17.56 10.76 -8.22
C ARG A 56 18.40 10.98 -6.97
N ASN A 57 18.11 12.02 -6.19
CA ASN A 57 18.84 12.34 -4.97
C ASN A 57 18.44 11.43 -3.81
N VAL A 58 17.34 10.68 -3.94
CA VAL A 58 16.90 9.74 -2.92
C VAL A 58 17.72 8.45 -2.99
N SER A 59 18.22 7.99 -1.85
CA SER A 59 19.01 6.78 -1.75
C SER A 59 18.26 5.57 -2.32
N GLY A 60 18.93 4.77 -3.14
CA GLY A 60 18.34 3.58 -3.76
C GLY A 60 17.42 3.85 -4.98
N VAL A 61 17.19 5.12 -5.35
CA VAL A 61 16.38 5.49 -6.51
C VAL A 61 17.25 5.68 -7.74
N GLY A 62 17.46 4.61 -8.50
CA GLY A 62 18.20 4.62 -9.76
C GLY A 62 17.36 5.10 -10.94
N SER A 63 18.00 5.32 -12.09
CA SER A 63 17.37 5.87 -13.31
C SER A 63 16.12 5.11 -13.77
N LYS A 64 16.12 3.77 -13.66
CA LYS A 64 14.96 2.93 -14.00
C LYS A 64 13.76 3.21 -13.08
N LEU A 65 14.02 3.36 -11.78
CA LEU A 65 12.98 3.62 -10.80
C LEU A 65 12.44 5.04 -10.93
N VAL A 66 13.31 6.03 -11.20
CA VAL A 66 12.88 7.40 -11.55
C VAL A 66 11.89 7.38 -12.71
N SER A 67 12.25 6.70 -13.81
CA SER A 67 11.36 6.60 -14.98
C SER A 67 10.04 5.90 -14.64
N ALA A 68 10.07 4.87 -13.79
CA ALA A 68 8.88 4.16 -13.37
C ALA A 68 7.96 5.04 -12.49
N ILE A 69 8.53 5.84 -11.57
CA ILE A 69 7.75 6.76 -10.72
C ILE A 69 7.14 7.90 -11.56
N VAL A 70 7.93 8.51 -12.45
CA VAL A 70 7.46 9.62 -13.29
C VAL A 70 6.30 9.20 -14.20
N ASN A 71 6.35 7.98 -14.74
CA ASN A 71 5.30 7.45 -15.60
C ASN A 71 4.22 6.67 -14.83
N ALA A 72 4.25 6.67 -13.50
CA ALA A 72 3.37 5.82 -12.68
C ALA A 72 1.88 6.10 -12.93
N LEU A 73 1.49 7.36 -13.04
CA LEU A 73 0.10 7.75 -13.28
C LEU A 73 -0.43 7.27 -14.64
N ASP A 74 0.44 7.11 -15.63
CA ASP A 74 0.07 6.65 -16.98
C ASP A 74 0.12 5.12 -17.11
N THR A 75 1.01 4.47 -16.34
CA THR A 75 1.28 3.03 -16.48
C THR A 75 0.54 2.16 -15.48
N VAL A 76 0.22 2.70 -14.30
CA VAL A 76 -0.51 1.99 -13.25
C VAL A 76 -2.02 2.16 -13.46
N ASN A 77 -2.73 1.05 -13.65
CA ASN A 77 -4.19 1.08 -13.79
C ASN A 77 -4.87 1.18 -12.41
N LEU A 78 -4.86 2.39 -11.84
CA LEU A 78 -5.45 2.68 -10.53
C LEU A 78 -6.95 2.42 -10.49
N ASP A 79 -7.68 2.81 -11.53
CA ASP A 79 -9.13 2.65 -11.59
C ASP A 79 -9.53 1.18 -11.52
N GLN A 80 -8.80 0.31 -12.20
CA GLN A 80 -9.02 -1.13 -12.14
C GLN A 80 -8.75 -1.66 -10.72
N GLN A 81 -7.64 -1.27 -10.09
CA GLN A 81 -7.30 -1.70 -8.74
C GLN A 81 -8.37 -1.26 -7.72
N ILE A 82 -8.76 0.00 -7.76
CA ILE A 82 -9.79 0.55 -6.88
C ILE A 82 -11.14 -0.15 -7.12
N SER A 83 -11.50 -0.40 -8.38
CA SER A 83 -12.73 -1.09 -8.73
C SER A 83 -12.75 -2.52 -8.21
N VAL A 84 -11.65 -3.27 -8.34
CA VAL A 84 -11.50 -4.62 -7.80
C VAL A 84 -11.61 -4.61 -6.27
N CYS A 85 -10.97 -3.67 -5.60
CA CYS A 85 -11.07 -3.53 -4.14
C CYS A 85 -12.50 -3.27 -3.71
N LYS A 86 -13.19 -2.32 -4.34
CA LYS A 86 -14.59 -2.01 -4.06
C LYS A 86 -15.52 -3.20 -4.30
N ALA A 87 -15.36 -3.91 -5.41
CA ALA A 87 -16.19 -5.08 -5.75
C ALA A 87 -16.02 -6.25 -4.75
N ASN A 88 -14.89 -6.32 -4.06
CA ASN A 88 -14.59 -7.38 -3.08
C ASN A 88 -14.69 -6.91 -1.62
N ASN A 89 -15.21 -5.70 -1.36
CA ASN A 89 -15.27 -5.09 -0.03
C ASN A 89 -13.88 -5.05 0.65
N ILE A 90 -12.87 -4.65 -0.12
CA ILE A 90 -11.50 -4.46 0.36
C ILE A 90 -11.28 -2.96 0.54
N GLU A 91 -10.90 -2.56 1.74
CA GLU A 91 -10.48 -1.21 2.09
C GLU A 91 -8.99 -1.04 1.81
N ILE A 92 -8.62 0.11 1.24
CA ILE A 92 -7.23 0.50 1.00
C ILE A 92 -6.85 1.47 2.11
N ILE A 93 -5.88 1.08 2.94
CA ILE A 93 -5.42 1.84 4.10
C ILE A 93 -3.96 2.20 3.84
N ASP A 94 -3.66 3.48 3.68
CA ASP A 94 -2.27 3.95 3.61
C ASP A 94 -1.66 4.10 5.01
N ARG A 95 -0.34 4.18 5.08
CA ARG A 95 0.42 4.21 6.33
C ARG A 95 0.10 5.43 7.22
N ASP A 96 -0.31 6.54 6.63
CA ASP A 96 -0.60 7.79 7.34
C ASP A 96 -2.08 7.91 7.75
N CYS A 97 -2.89 6.92 7.35
CA CYS A 97 -4.30 6.85 7.73
C CYS A 97 -4.46 6.46 9.20
N ALA A 98 -5.41 7.09 9.90
CA ALA A 98 -5.74 6.76 11.30
C ALA A 98 -6.21 5.31 11.50
N ALA A 99 -6.69 4.65 10.44
CA ALA A 99 -7.09 3.24 10.45
C ALA A 99 -5.90 2.28 10.33
N TYR A 100 -4.67 2.77 10.10
CA TYR A 100 -3.49 1.91 9.99
C TYR A 100 -3.13 1.33 11.37
N PRO A 101 -2.93 -0.01 11.48
CA PRO A 101 -2.67 -0.65 12.77
C PRO A 101 -1.37 -0.16 13.41
N ALA A 102 -1.45 0.42 14.62
CA ALA A 102 -0.28 0.94 15.33
C ALA A 102 0.85 -0.12 15.51
N PRO A 103 0.59 -1.39 15.88
CA PRO A 103 1.65 -2.38 15.98
C PRO A 103 2.38 -2.63 14.65
N LEU A 104 1.69 -2.44 13.52
CA LEU A 104 2.29 -2.64 12.20
C LEU A 104 3.15 -1.44 11.77
N SER A 105 2.86 -0.23 12.26
CA SER A 105 3.69 0.94 12.01
C SER A 105 5.05 0.90 12.73
N GLU A 106 5.16 0.09 13.79
CA GLU A 106 6.37 -0.03 14.62
C GLU A 106 7.38 -1.06 14.10
N ILE A 107 7.01 -1.88 13.12
CA ILE A 107 7.96 -2.85 12.54
C ILE A 107 9.01 -2.14 11.68
N TYR A 108 10.13 -2.82 11.42
CA TYR A 108 11.28 -2.25 10.69
C TYR A 108 10.92 -1.73 9.29
N ASP A 109 10.14 -2.49 8.53
CA ASP A 109 9.71 -2.14 7.16
C ASP A 109 8.17 -2.19 7.07
N PRO A 110 7.45 -1.20 7.62
CA PRO A 110 5.99 -1.22 7.57
C PRO A 110 5.48 -1.05 6.14
N PRO A 111 4.50 -1.87 5.70
CA PRO A 111 3.88 -1.73 4.39
C PRO A 111 3.33 -0.32 4.17
N SER A 112 3.59 0.26 2.98
CA SER A 112 3.08 1.59 2.63
C SER A 112 1.56 1.63 2.47
N VAL A 113 0.97 0.51 2.03
CA VAL A 113 -0.47 0.34 1.81
C VAL A 113 -0.89 -1.05 2.27
N LEU A 114 -2.02 -1.13 2.94
CA LEU A 114 -2.69 -2.36 3.32
C LEU A 114 -3.99 -2.53 2.53
N PHE A 115 -4.30 -3.77 2.19
CA PHE A 115 -5.58 -4.17 1.64
C PHE A 115 -6.33 -4.96 2.72
N SER A 116 -7.29 -4.32 3.37
CA SER A 116 -8.04 -4.89 4.48
C SER A 116 -9.41 -5.38 4.04
N ARG A 117 -9.79 -6.56 4.48
CA ARG A 117 -11.15 -7.08 4.31
C ARG A 117 -11.75 -7.38 5.68
N GLY A 118 -12.83 -6.71 6.02
CA GLY A 118 -13.42 -6.74 7.35
C GLY A 118 -13.06 -5.49 8.15
N THR A 119 -13.32 -5.51 9.44
CA THR A 119 -13.12 -4.37 10.33
C THR A 119 -11.95 -4.65 11.27
N LEU A 120 -10.97 -3.77 11.29
CA LEU A 120 -9.89 -3.77 12.28
C LEU A 120 -10.44 -3.19 13.60
N LEU A 121 -10.30 -3.94 14.68
CA LEU A 121 -10.79 -3.56 16.00
C LEU A 121 -9.61 -3.27 16.95
N PRO A 122 -9.80 -2.41 17.97
CA PRO A 122 -8.77 -2.20 18.99
C PRO A 122 -8.30 -3.48 19.69
N ALA A 123 -9.18 -4.50 19.80
CA ALA A 123 -8.83 -5.82 20.35
C ALA A 123 -7.80 -6.58 19.50
N ASP A 124 -7.69 -6.28 18.19
CA ASP A 124 -6.73 -6.92 17.28
C ASP A 124 -5.28 -6.53 17.60
N ASN A 125 -5.05 -5.52 18.44
CA ASN A 125 -3.72 -5.18 18.95
C ASN A 125 -3.07 -6.30 19.78
N LEU A 126 -3.86 -7.25 20.28
CA LEU A 126 -3.39 -8.45 20.98
C LEU A 126 -3.29 -9.67 20.05
N ALA A 127 -3.23 -9.45 18.75
CA ALA A 127 -3.17 -10.52 17.75
C ALA A 127 -1.90 -11.37 17.90
N ILE A 128 -2.04 -12.67 17.68
CA ILE A 128 -0.94 -13.64 17.65
C ILE A 128 -0.81 -14.17 16.22
N ALA A 129 0.38 -14.01 15.62
CA ALA A 129 0.67 -14.55 14.31
C ALA A 129 1.04 -16.03 14.39
N ILE A 130 0.29 -16.89 13.68
CA ILE A 130 0.63 -18.29 13.49
C ILE A 130 1.30 -18.42 12.12
N VAL A 131 2.61 -18.66 12.11
CA VAL A 131 3.42 -18.72 10.88
C VAL A 131 3.96 -20.11 10.64
N GLY A 132 4.27 -20.44 9.38
CA GLY A 132 4.81 -21.74 9.02
C GLY A 132 5.27 -21.82 7.58
N SER A 133 5.68 -23.02 7.14
CA SER A 133 6.12 -23.29 5.78
C SER A 133 4.98 -23.09 4.76
N ARG A 134 5.31 -22.60 3.56
CA ARG A 134 4.36 -22.53 2.41
C ARG A 134 3.82 -23.92 2.02
N HIS A 135 4.60 -24.96 2.25
CA HIS A 135 4.22 -26.36 2.05
C HIS A 135 4.13 -27.06 3.41
N ALA A 136 3.11 -26.67 4.19
CA ALA A 136 2.91 -27.23 5.50
C ALA A 136 2.46 -28.69 5.40
N THR A 137 2.95 -29.53 6.34
CA THR A 137 2.46 -30.90 6.50
C THR A 137 1.03 -30.93 7.06
N ASN A 138 0.31 -32.04 6.86
CA ASN A 138 -1.03 -32.21 7.45
C ASN A 138 -1.02 -32.07 8.98
N TYR A 139 0.07 -32.46 9.66
CA TYR A 139 0.25 -32.24 11.08
C TYR A 139 0.34 -30.75 11.42
N GLY A 140 1.15 -30.00 10.67
CA GLY A 140 1.30 -28.54 10.85
C GLY A 140 -0.03 -27.81 10.68
N ILE A 141 -0.79 -28.12 9.62
CA ILE A 141 -2.11 -27.53 9.37
C ILE A 141 -3.08 -27.81 10.53
N LYS A 142 -3.17 -29.08 10.98
CA LYS A 142 -4.03 -29.47 12.11
C LYS A 142 -3.62 -28.78 13.41
N THR A 143 -2.32 -28.65 13.66
CA THR A 143 -1.80 -27.99 14.86
C THR A 143 -2.11 -26.50 14.84
N ALA A 144 -1.90 -25.81 13.70
CA ALA A 144 -2.25 -24.41 13.54
C ALA A 144 -3.76 -24.17 13.76
N ALA A 145 -4.61 -25.02 13.19
CA ALA A 145 -6.05 -24.93 13.37
C ALA A 145 -6.47 -25.09 14.85
N ARG A 146 -5.86 -26.04 15.58
CA ARG A 146 -6.14 -26.23 17.01
C ARG A 146 -5.69 -25.02 17.84
N LEU A 147 -4.52 -24.46 17.55
CA LEU A 147 -4.02 -23.25 18.22
C LEU A 147 -4.94 -22.07 17.96
N ALA A 148 -5.35 -21.85 16.69
CA ALA A 148 -6.25 -20.77 16.32
C ALA A 148 -7.61 -20.90 17.03
N GLN A 149 -8.18 -22.11 17.10
CA GLN A 149 -9.42 -22.35 17.84
C GLN A 149 -9.27 -22.07 19.34
N GLY A 150 -8.15 -22.53 19.94
CA GLY A 150 -7.90 -22.30 21.38
C GLY A 150 -7.78 -20.81 21.71
N LEU A 151 -7.10 -20.04 20.86
CA LEU A 151 -6.96 -18.59 21.01
C LEU A 151 -8.28 -17.86 20.79
N SER A 152 -9.08 -18.26 19.78
CA SER A 152 -10.38 -17.66 19.50
C SER A 152 -11.40 -17.84 20.63
N LEU A 153 -11.35 -18.99 21.35
CA LEU A 153 -12.26 -19.26 22.47
C LEU A 153 -11.94 -18.46 23.74
N ILE A 154 -10.74 -17.90 23.86
CA ILE A 154 -10.34 -17.08 25.03
C ILE A 154 -10.96 -15.68 24.96
N HIS A 155 -11.42 -15.25 23.79
CA HIS A 155 -11.94 -13.89 23.54
C HIS A 155 -13.47 -13.80 23.37
N ILE A 156 -14.19 -14.87 23.69
CA ILE A 156 -15.68 -14.86 23.70
C ILE A 156 -16.19 -14.65 25.13
#